data_848d4692368cd0be80d50c9079b601b4
#
_entry.id   848d4692368cd0be80d50c9079b601b4
#
_cell.length_a   1.000
_cell.length_b   1.000
_cell.length_c   1.000
_cell.angle_alpha   90.00
_cell.angle_beta   90.00
_cell.angle_gamma   90.00
#
_symmetry.space_group_name_H-M   'P 1'
#
loop_
_entity.id
_entity.type
_entity.pdbx_description
1 polymer ?
#
loop_
_entity_poly.entity_id
_entity_poly.type
_entity_poly.pdbx_seq_one_letter_code
_entity_poly.pdbx_strand_id
1 'polypeptide(L)'
;MNSFNWRSSVDRLVRIWRVSLQFRTVAITVLLSGFAVIVIGGFLSVSISNNLFASRSLQVQEEARTIHNQAQATFDAAQPADDQSPTVELDNVANSVTDKILPSTTSSGSTKFAIKRTPGQAETPQNIQPLSSTNFPDEAVTDSLRARVIKDVAHVQLQSATLPGGSPALVVGSQIRVPTAGSYELYLVYDLSSVQTTLGYVQRTLALGGLALVLLIGAVTYTVVRLVVGPIRLAAETSEKLAAGQLEQRIPEKGDDVIATLARSFNGMADSLQMQIIKLAELSRLQQRFVSDVSHELRTPLTTIRLAGDVLYDHRGDFAPATARTAELLHTQVQRFEVLLADLLEVSRYDAGAVELDLEPTNLVRLLEDAVDGMQPLAEQRGSSVRLVAPGGYFEAEVDARRIRRVLRNLLGNAVEHGEGKPIVVMVDSNATAIALTVRDYGIGMKPADVSRVFDRFWRADPSRQRTIGGTGLGLAISLEDATLHDGRLEVWSELGVGTCFRLTLPRERGRAIVSSPLELPPDDALHLEEVQDA
;
A
#
# COMPACT_ATOMS: atom_id res chain seq x y z
N MET A 1 -10.35 41.84 11.11
CA MET A 1 -10.66 41.13 9.87
C MET A 1 -9.67 39.98 9.73
N ASN A 2 -10.07 38.77 10.15
CA ASN A 2 -9.24 37.56 10.08
C ASN A 2 -9.17 37.09 8.62
N SER A 3 -8.03 37.18 8.00
CA SER A 3 -7.76 36.53 6.71
C SER A 3 -7.88 35.02 6.88
N PHE A 4 -8.99 34.49 6.46
CA PHE A 4 -9.25 33.03 6.42
C PHE A 4 -8.19 32.38 5.51
N ASN A 5 -7.25 31.67 6.11
CA ASN A 5 -6.09 31.09 5.43
C ASN A 5 -6.52 29.82 4.66
N TRP A 6 -7.17 30.02 3.52
CA TRP A 6 -7.72 28.97 2.66
C TRP A 6 -6.66 27.93 2.25
N ARG A 7 -5.39 28.33 2.04
CA ARG A 7 -4.30 27.42 1.67
C ARG A 7 -4.04 26.36 2.75
N SER A 8 -4.04 26.74 4.03
CA SER A 8 -3.86 25.78 5.13
C SER A 8 -5.03 24.79 5.28
N SER A 9 -6.24 25.20 4.87
CA SER A 9 -7.42 24.33 4.87
C SER A 9 -7.40 23.34 3.71
N VAL A 10 -6.95 23.76 2.53
CA VAL A 10 -6.79 22.90 1.34
C VAL A 10 -5.69 21.85 1.59
N ASP A 11 -4.53 22.26 2.13
CA ASP A 11 -3.44 21.33 2.43
C ASP A 11 -3.85 20.28 3.47
N ARG A 12 -4.67 20.66 4.44
CA ARG A 12 -5.24 19.76 5.44
C ARG A 12 -6.20 18.75 4.81
N LEU A 13 -7.09 19.19 3.91
CA LEU A 13 -8.01 18.33 3.16
C LEU A 13 -7.27 17.37 2.23
N VAL A 14 -6.26 17.84 1.51
CA VAL A 14 -5.41 16.98 0.64
C VAL A 14 -4.68 15.93 1.46
N ARG A 15 -4.16 16.28 2.63
CA ARG A 15 -3.52 15.32 3.55
C ARG A 15 -4.51 14.28 4.04
N ILE A 16 -5.72 14.68 4.50
CA ILE A 16 -6.78 13.76 4.93
C ILE A 16 -7.22 12.85 3.77
N TRP A 17 -7.35 13.39 2.55
CA TRP A 17 -7.67 12.62 1.35
C TRP A 17 -6.64 11.53 1.04
N ARG A 18 -5.35 11.84 1.19
CA ARG A 18 -4.27 10.85 0.93
C ARG A 18 -4.16 9.78 2.01
N VAL A 19 -4.39 10.14 3.26
CA VAL A 19 -4.15 9.26 4.42
C VAL A 19 -5.39 8.45 4.81
N SER A 20 -6.60 8.97 4.60
CA SER A 20 -7.83 8.34 5.08
C SER A 20 -8.66 7.73 3.95
N LEU A 21 -8.60 6.39 3.82
CA LEU A 21 -9.48 5.64 2.93
C LEU A 21 -10.96 5.89 3.26
N GLN A 22 -11.31 5.98 4.55
CA GLN A 22 -12.66 6.25 5.02
C GLN A 22 -13.20 7.59 4.49
N PHE A 23 -12.42 8.66 4.66
CA PHE A 23 -12.81 9.98 4.18
C PHE A 23 -12.99 9.99 2.66
N ARG A 24 -12.07 9.37 1.92
CA ARG A 24 -12.13 9.30 0.45
C ARG A 24 -13.38 8.58 -0.04
N THR A 25 -13.69 7.43 0.55
CA THR A 25 -14.89 6.65 0.15
C THR A 25 -16.17 7.42 0.43
N VAL A 26 -16.33 7.99 1.64
CA VAL A 26 -17.52 8.78 1.99
C VAL A 26 -17.63 10.01 1.09
N ALA A 27 -16.55 10.76 0.87
CA ALA A 27 -16.56 11.95 0.04
C ALA A 27 -16.93 11.64 -1.42
N ILE A 28 -16.36 10.59 -2.02
CA ILE A 28 -16.69 10.16 -3.39
C ILE A 28 -18.16 9.77 -3.48
N THR A 29 -18.68 8.98 -2.53
CA THR A 29 -20.07 8.53 -2.55
C THR A 29 -21.03 9.72 -2.41
N VAL A 30 -20.76 10.65 -1.50
CA VAL A 30 -21.59 11.86 -1.31
C VAL A 30 -21.56 12.76 -2.55
N LEU A 31 -20.39 12.98 -3.15
CA LEU A 31 -20.26 13.79 -4.36
C LEU A 31 -20.99 13.16 -5.56
N LEU A 32 -20.81 11.85 -5.78
CA LEU A 32 -21.52 11.15 -6.86
C LEU A 32 -23.03 11.13 -6.66
N SER A 33 -23.48 10.86 -5.43
CA SER A 33 -24.91 10.89 -5.09
C SER A 33 -25.49 12.30 -5.24
N GLY A 34 -24.77 13.32 -4.78
CA GLY A 34 -25.17 14.72 -4.93
C GLY A 34 -25.28 15.11 -6.40
N PHE A 35 -24.30 14.74 -7.22
CA PHE A 35 -24.34 14.97 -8.66
C PHE A 35 -25.53 14.27 -9.32
N ALA A 36 -25.76 13.00 -9.00
CA ALA A 36 -26.91 12.26 -9.53
C ALA A 36 -28.26 12.90 -9.14
N VAL A 37 -28.40 13.33 -7.88
CA VAL A 37 -29.60 14.02 -7.39
C VAL A 37 -29.82 15.36 -8.12
N ILE A 38 -28.77 16.13 -8.36
CA ILE A 38 -28.84 17.40 -9.11
C ILE A 38 -29.27 17.14 -10.55
N VAL A 39 -28.67 16.16 -11.22
CA VAL A 39 -29.02 15.82 -12.62
C VAL A 39 -30.46 15.33 -12.74
N ILE A 40 -30.85 14.38 -11.90
CA ILE A 40 -32.21 13.80 -11.92
C ILE A 40 -33.24 14.84 -11.48
N GLY A 41 -32.98 15.58 -10.41
CA GLY A 41 -33.88 16.63 -9.90
C GLY A 41 -34.03 17.77 -10.89
N GLY A 42 -32.95 18.19 -11.55
CA GLY A 42 -32.98 19.19 -12.62
C GLY A 42 -33.82 18.72 -13.82
N PHE A 43 -33.58 17.49 -14.28
CA PHE A 43 -34.36 16.88 -15.37
C PHE A 43 -35.83 16.80 -15.02
N LEU A 44 -36.18 16.31 -13.83
CA LEU A 44 -37.59 16.23 -13.37
C LEU A 44 -38.20 17.61 -13.26
N SER A 45 -37.50 18.60 -12.71
CA SER A 45 -38.01 19.98 -12.59
C SER A 45 -38.35 20.59 -13.97
N VAL A 46 -37.44 20.43 -14.95
CA VAL A 46 -37.69 20.93 -16.32
C VAL A 46 -38.82 20.16 -17.00
N SER A 47 -38.84 18.83 -16.85
CA SER A 47 -39.87 17.97 -17.45
C SER A 47 -41.26 18.30 -16.89
N ILE A 48 -41.39 18.44 -15.56
CA ILE A 48 -42.68 18.81 -14.90
C ILE A 48 -43.10 20.21 -15.32
N SER A 49 -42.14 21.18 -15.36
CA SER A 49 -42.45 22.55 -15.81
C SER A 49 -43.02 22.58 -17.23
N ASN A 50 -42.36 21.88 -18.16
CA ASN A 50 -42.79 21.81 -19.55
C ASN A 50 -44.16 21.13 -19.70
N ASN A 51 -44.38 20.03 -18.98
CA ASN A 51 -45.65 19.31 -19.01
C ASN A 51 -46.81 20.13 -18.42
N LEU A 52 -46.60 20.80 -17.27
CA LEU A 52 -47.59 21.67 -16.66
C LEU A 52 -47.95 22.84 -17.57
N PHE A 53 -46.96 23.49 -18.19
CA PHE A 53 -47.19 24.59 -19.11
C PHE A 53 -47.90 24.11 -20.37
N ALA A 54 -47.48 22.99 -21.00
CA ALA A 54 -48.12 22.42 -22.18
C ALA A 54 -49.59 22.02 -21.90
N SER A 55 -49.84 21.31 -20.81
CA SER A 55 -51.17 20.91 -20.40
C SER A 55 -52.09 22.13 -20.17
N ARG A 56 -51.56 23.17 -19.50
CA ARG A 56 -52.32 24.39 -19.21
C ARG A 56 -52.60 25.20 -20.49
N SER A 57 -51.62 25.28 -21.41
CA SER A 57 -51.80 25.97 -22.68
C SER A 57 -52.87 25.33 -23.57
N LEU A 58 -52.93 23.99 -23.61
CA LEU A 58 -53.96 23.24 -24.31
C LEU A 58 -55.35 23.47 -23.69
N GLN A 59 -55.43 23.42 -22.36
CA GLN A 59 -56.69 23.68 -21.65
C GLN A 59 -57.20 25.10 -21.90
N VAL A 60 -56.32 26.12 -21.79
CA VAL A 60 -56.65 27.52 -22.07
C VAL A 60 -57.10 27.71 -23.51
N GLN A 61 -56.47 27.02 -24.46
CA GLN A 61 -56.84 27.09 -25.88
C GLN A 61 -58.23 26.52 -26.14
N GLU A 62 -58.60 25.40 -25.52
CA GLU A 62 -59.94 24.81 -25.64
C GLU A 62 -61.00 25.63 -24.93
N GLU A 63 -60.77 26.15 -23.72
CA GLU A 63 -61.66 27.07 -23.01
C GLU A 63 -61.90 28.34 -23.84
N ALA A 64 -60.83 28.96 -24.33
CA ALA A 64 -60.96 30.17 -25.15
C ALA A 64 -61.76 29.94 -26.46
N ARG A 65 -61.52 28.73 -27.08
CA ARG A 65 -62.31 28.36 -28.27
C ARG A 65 -63.78 28.17 -27.98
N THR A 66 -64.12 27.59 -26.83
CA THR A 66 -65.46 27.40 -26.38
C THR A 66 -66.11 28.75 -26.14
N ILE A 67 -65.46 29.68 -25.44
CA ILE A 67 -65.91 31.05 -25.18
C ILE A 67 -66.10 31.80 -26.50
N HIS A 68 -65.11 31.71 -27.42
CA HIS A 68 -65.28 32.34 -28.74
C HIS A 68 -66.53 31.87 -29.48
N ASN A 69 -66.72 30.52 -29.55
CA ASN A 69 -67.87 29.94 -30.25
C ASN A 69 -69.22 30.37 -29.61
N GLN A 70 -69.27 30.38 -28.27
CA GLN A 70 -70.50 30.81 -27.55
C GLN A 70 -70.73 32.29 -27.74
N ALA A 71 -69.72 33.13 -27.65
CA ALA A 71 -69.84 34.56 -27.89
C ALA A 71 -70.30 34.85 -29.34
N GLN A 72 -69.66 34.19 -30.34
CA GLN A 72 -70.10 34.33 -31.73
C GLN A 72 -71.52 33.91 -31.96
N ALA A 73 -71.91 32.72 -31.44
CA ALA A 73 -73.29 32.22 -31.55
C ALA A 73 -74.31 33.17 -30.91
N THR A 74 -73.96 33.84 -29.80
CA THR A 74 -74.79 34.80 -29.13
C THR A 74 -75.03 36.07 -29.96
N PHE A 75 -73.93 36.56 -30.60
CA PHE A 75 -74.02 37.68 -31.51
C PHE A 75 -74.73 37.31 -32.82
N ASP A 76 -74.56 36.10 -33.34
CA ASP A 76 -75.29 35.66 -34.56
C ASP A 76 -76.78 35.44 -34.34
N ALA A 77 -77.19 35.07 -33.10
CA ALA A 77 -78.58 34.92 -32.71
C ALA A 77 -79.31 36.26 -32.48
N ALA A 78 -78.55 37.33 -32.29
CA ALA A 78 -79.07 38.68 -32.11
C ALA A 78 -79.44 39.30 -33.48
N GLN A 79 -80.52 38.78 -34.15
CA GLN A 79 -81.08 39.41 -35.36
C GLN A 79 -81.95 40.62 -34.94
N PRO A 80 -81.85 41.72 -35.69
CA PRO A 80 -82.70 42.88 -35.40
C PRO A 80 -84.16 42.52 -35.64
N ALA A 81 -84.94 42.46 -34.59
CA ALA A 81 -86.35 42.50 -34.71
C ALA A 81 -86.79 43.97 -34.91
N ASP A 82 -87.66 44.17 -35.80
CA ASP A 82 -88.24 45.40 -36.35
C ASP A 82 -88.19 46.66 -35.45
N ASP A 83 -87.57 47.76 -35.99
CA ASP A 83 -87.80 49.20 -35.72
C ASP A 83 -87.48 49.81 -34.32
N GLN A 84 -86.79 49.17 -33.44
CA GLN A 84 -86.26 49.82 -32.23
C GLN A 84 -84.74 49.94 -32.31
N SER A 85 -84.15 51.08 -31.85
CA SER A 85 -82.75 51.45 -31.98
C SER A 85 -81.77 50.30 -31.88
N PRO A 86 -81.20 49.88 -33.00
CA PRO A 86 -80.31 48.66 -33.07
C PRO A 86 -79.11 48.71 -32.15
N THR A 87 -78.70 49.89 -31.71
CA THR A 87 -77.52 50.11 -30.80
C THR A 87 -77.82 49.64 -29.37
N VAL A 88 -79.00 49.81 -28.85
CA VAL A 88 -79.41 49.39 -27.48
C VAL A 88 -79.45 47.87 -27.37
N GLU A 89 -79.86 47.21 -28.46
CA GLU A 89 -80.00 45.77 -28.50
C GLU A 89 -78.57 45.08 -28.56
N LEU A 90 -77.66 45.62 -29.34
CA LEU A 90 -76.31 45.12 -29.41
C LEU A 90 -75.51 45.33 -28.11
N ASP A 91 -75.70 46.45 -27.42
CA ASP A 91 -75.09 46.69 -26.10
C ASP A 91 -75.61 45.70 -25.04
N ASN A 92 -76.93 45.39 -25.09
CA ASN A 92 -77.52 44.38 -24.22
C ASN A 92 -77.01 42.98 -24.51
N VAL A 93 -76.81 42.62 -25.77
CA VAL A 93 -76.14 41.34 -26.17
C VAL A 93 -74.72 41.30 -25.72
N ALA A 94 -73.97 42.36 -25.96
CA ALA A 94 -72.58 42.44 -25.53
C ALA A 94 -72.44 42.35 -24.00
N ASN A 95 -73.34 43.01 -23.24
CA ASN A 95 -73.43 42.87 -21.79
C ASN A 95 -73.76 41.41 -21.37
N SER A 96 -74.67 40.75 -22.12
CA SER A 96 -75.00 39.35 -21.83
C SER A 96 -73.86 38.37 -22.07
N VAL A 97 -73.01 38.64 -23.08
CA VAL A 97 -71.80 37.89 -23.32
C VAL A 97 -70.81 38.12 -22.16
N THR A 98 -70.64 39.36 -21.74
CA THR A 98 -69.69 39.67 -20.64
C THR A 98 -70.20 39.17 -19.28
N ASP A 99 -71.49 39.20 -19.00
CA ASP A 99 -72.03 38.81 -17.69
C ASP A 99 -72.38 37.32 -17.57
N LYS A 100 -72.66 36.62 -18.63
CA LYS A 100 -73.13 35.22 -18.60
C LYS A 100 -72.10 34.24 -19.12
N ILE A 101 -71.38 34.59 -20.20
CA ILE A 101 -70.41 33.67 -20.85
C ILE A 101 -69.07 33.80 -20.22
N LEU A 102 -68.54 34.99 -20.03
CA LEU A 102 -67.16 35.19 -19.53
C LEU A 102 -66.99 34.82 -18.06
N PRO A 103 -67.86 35.12 -17.11
CA PRO A 103 -67.70 34.67 -15.73
C PRO A 103 -67.99 33.18 -15.50
N SER A 104 -68.88 32.57 -16.31
CA SER A 104 -69.28 31.16 -16.14
C SER A 104 -68.20 30.16 -16.47
N THR A 105 -67.12 30.61 -17.13
CA THR A 105 -66.00 29.78 -17.56
C THR A 105 -64.80 29.84 -16.64
N THR A 106 -64.91 30.52 -15.49
CA THR A 106 -63.79 30.72 -14.55
C THR A 106 -63.46 29.51 -13.65
N SER A 107 -63.63 28.29 -14.12
CA SER A 107 -63.17 27.11 -13.37
C SER A 107 -61.63 27.03 -13.23
N SER A 108 -60.88 27.90 -13.85
CA SER A 108 -59.41 27.81 -13.99
C SER A 108 -58.66 29.07 -13.58
N GLY A 109 -59.18 29.90 -12.69
CA GLY A 109 -58.45 31.10 -12.22
C GLY A 109 -59.00 32.39 -12.90
N SER A 110 -58.67 33.52 -12.31
CA SER A 110 -59.16 34.84 -12.69
C SER A 110 -58.84 35.14 -14.17
N THR A 111 -59.88 34.96 -15.02
CA THR A 111 -59.80 35.30 -16.45
C THR A 111 -60.25 36.76 -16.61
N LYS A 112 -59.31 37.58 -17.11
CA LYS A 112 -59.65 38.95 -17.50
C LYS A 112 -59.93 38.98 -19.00
N PHE A 113 -60.87 39.78 -19.40
CA PHE A 113 -61.26 39.89 -20.81
C PHE A 113 -61.31 41.34 -21.27
N ALA A 114 -61.16 41.50 -22.58
CA ALA A 114 -61.46 42.75 -23.26
C ALA A 114 -62.09 42.48 -24.66
N ILE A 115 -63.05 43.23 -25.00
CA ILE A 115 -63.64 43.29 -26.35
C ILE A 115 -63.34 44.67 -26.93
N LYS A 116 -62.56 44.70 -28.02
CA LYS A 116 -62.10 45.92 -28.67
C LYS A 116 -62.45 45.91 -30.14
N ARG A 117 -62.78 47.11 -30.69
CA ARG A 117 -63.10 47.22 -32.11
C ARG A 117 -61.81 46.99 -32.94
N THR A 118 -61.91 46.22 -34.02
CA THR A 118 -60.75 46.02 -34.93
C THR A 118 -60.47 47.32 -35.68
N PRO A 119 -59.22 47.81 -35.70
CA PRO A 119 -58.82 49.05 -36.39
C PRO A 119 -59.06 49.01 -37.89
N GLY A 120 -59.27 50.16 -38.54
CA GLY A 120 -59.33 50.25 -39.99
C GLY A 120 -60.72 49.95 -40.59
N GLN A 121 -61.79 49.80 -39.79
CA GLN A 121 -63.15 49.62 -40.27
C GLN A 121 -63.88 50.96 -40.35
N ALA A 122 -64.76 51.11 -41.36
CA ALA A 122 -65.60 52.31 -41.51
C ALA A 122 -66.44 52.47 -40.26
N GLU A 123 -66.66 53.73 -39.86
CA GLU A 123 -67.59 54.03 -38.74
C GLU A 123 -69.01 53.62 -39.16
N THR A 124 -69.59 52.70 -38.41
CA THR A 124 -71.00 52.29 -38.55
C THR A 124 -71.82 53.01 -37.48
N PRO A 125 -73.09 53.37 -37.71
CA PRO A 125 -73.94 53.99 -36.73
C PRO A 125 -74.16 53.12 -35.50
N GLN A 126 -73.81 51.84 -35.59
CA GLN A 126 -74.01 50.81 -34.57
C GLN A 126 -72.65 50.30 -34.06
N ASN A 127 -72.12 50.99 -33.10
CA ASN A 127 -70.86 50.55 -32.46
C ASN A 127 -71.11 50.04 -31.04
N ILE A 128 -70.59 48.89 -30.70
CA ILE A 128 -70.49 48.45 -29.32
C ILE A 128 -69.36 49.23 -28.65
N GLN A 129 -69.63 49.77 -27.46
CA GLN A 129 -68.54 50.38 -26.67
C GLN A 129 -67.52 49.37 -26.26
N PRO A 130 -66.18 49.72 -26.21
CA PRO A 130 -65.13 48.80 -25.72
C PRO A 130 -65.51 48.30 -24.31
N LEU A 131 -65.61 47.01 -24.16
CA LEU A 131 -65.91 46.35 -22.90
C LEU A 131 -64.67 45.64 -22.39
N SER A 132 -64.31 45.89 -21.14
CA SER A 132 -63.20 45.18 -20.50
C SER A 132 -63.51 44.91 -19.03
N SER A 133 -62.97 43.80 -18.54
CA SER A 133 -62.97 43.52 -17.11
C SER A 133 -62.14 44.56 -16.34
N THR A 134 -62.50 44.79 -15.06
CA THR A 134 -61.77 45.72 -14.18
C THR A 134 -60.25 45.35 -14.14
N ASN A 135 -59.39 46.34 -14.38
CA ASN A 135 -57.94 46.19 -14.43
C ASN A 135 -57.46 45.19 -15.51
N PHE A 136 -58.05 45.22 -16.69
CA PHE A 136 -57.51 44.48 -17.85
C PHE A 136 -56.08 44.94 -18.19
N PRO A 137 -55.11 44.05 -18.31
CA PRO A 137 -53.71 44.43 -18.58
C PRO A 137 -53.53 44.69 -20.08
N ASP A 138 -53.77 45.90 -20.54
CA ASP A 138 -53.63 46.27 -21.96
C ASP A 138 -52.22 46.01 -22.50
N GLU A 139 -51.22 46.20 -21.67
CA GLU A 139 -49.80 45.94 -22.03
C GLU A 139 -49.51 44.45 -22.34
N ALA A 140 -50.35 43.55 -21.87
CA ALA A 140 -50.16 42.11 -22.15
C ALA A 140 -50.63 41.74 -23.59
N VAL A 141 -51.43 42.61 -24.24
CA VAL A 141 -51.83 42.43 -25.63
C VAL A 141 -50.84 43.14 -26.53
N THR A 142 -49.89 42.38 -27.08
CA THR A 142 -48.87 42.94 -27.96
C THR A 142 -49.40 43.21 -29.36
N ASP A 143 -48.77 44.14 -30.08
CA ASP A 143 -49.10 44.43 -31.48
C ASP A 143 -48.94 43.20 -32.37
N SER A 144 -48.03 42.29 -32.06
CA SER A 144 -47.80 41.03 -32.78
C SER A 144 -48.99 40.05 -32.60
N LEU A 145 -49.58 39.95 -31.39
CA LEU A 145 -50.77 39.15 -31.16
C LEU A 145 -51.94 39.77 -31.90
N ARG A 146 -52.12 41.08 -31.81
CA ARG A 146 -53.16 41.81 -32.48
C ARG A 146 -53.14 41.62 -33.98
N ALA A 147 -51.96 41.71 -34.60
CA ALA A 147 -51.79 41.48 -36.04
C ALA A 147 -52.17 40.05 -36.46
N ARG A 148 -51.87 39.03 -35.60
CA ARG A 148 -52.26 37.63 -35.87
C ARG A 148 -53.77 37.43 -35.75
N VAL A 149 -54.40 38.02 -34.73
CA VAL A 149 -55.87 37.97 -34.52
C VAL A 149 -56.62 38.59 -35.69
N ILE A 150 -56.14 39.69 -36.22
CA ILE A 150 -56.74 40.38 -37.37
C ILE A 150 -56.54 39.55 -38.67
N LYS A 151 -55.43 38.89 -38.81
CA LYS A 151 -55.09 38.12 -40.04
C LYS A 151 -55.79 36.77 -40.11
N ASP A 152 -55.97 36.08 -38.95
CA ASP A 152 -56.54 34.73 -38.87
C ASP A 152 -57.88 34.78 -38.06
N VAL A 153 -58.95 34.94 -38.78
CA VAL A 153 -60.33 35.09 -38.19
C VAL A 153 -60.82 33.74 -37.67
N ALA A 154 -60.37 32.61 -38.20
CA ALA A 154 -60.93 31.30 -37.93
C ALA A 154 -60.32 30.64 -36.66
N HIS A 155 -59.15 31.06 -36.23
CA HIS A 155 -58.48 30.40 -35.15
C HIS A 155 -58.12 31.33 -33.98
N VAL A 156 -58.20 30.76 -32.82
CA VAL A 156 -57.80 31.43 -31.57
C VAL A 156 -56.27 31.54 -31.53
N GLN A 157 -55.73 32.74 -31.33
CA GLN A 157 -54.32 33.04 -31.25
C GLN A 157 -53.85 33.10 -29.82
N LEU A 158 -52.75 32.36 -29.49
CA LEU A 158 -52.20 32.27 -28.14
C LEU A 158 -50.86 33.00 -28.07
N GLN A 159 -50.58 33.67 -26.93
CA GLN A 159 -49.30 34.30 -26.62
C GLN A 159 -49.02 34.25 -25.12
N SER A 160 -47.78 33.92 -24.76
CA SER A 160 -47.28 34.08 -23.39
C SER A 160 -46.97 35.55 -23.10
N ALA A 161 -47.39 36.04 -21.95
CA ALA A 161 -47.13 37.41 -21.50
C ALA A 161 -46.80 37.42 -20.00
N THR A 162 -46.29 38.56 -19.54
CA THR A 162 -46.06 38.81 -18.10
C THR A 162 -47.00 39.91 -17.67
N LEU A 163 -47.77 39.68 -16.61
CA LEU A 163 -48.68 40.67 -16.04
C LEU A 163 -47.91 41.76 -15.29
N PRO A 164 -48.47 42.94 -15.07
CA PRO A 164 -47.86 44.03 -14.32
C PRO A 164 -47.35 43.68 -12.92
N GLY A 165 -47.84 42.60 -12.33
CA GLY A 165 -47.36 42.03 -11.05
C GLY A 165 -46.22 41.02 -11.18
N GLY A 166 -45.62 40.79 -12.37
CA GLY A 166 -44.57 39.83 -12.61
C GLY A 166 -45.04 38.38 -12.75
N SER A 167 -46.35 38.12 -12.66
CA SER A 167 -46.92 36.79 -12.85
C SER A 167 -46.96 36.40 -14.31
N PRO A 168 -46.64 35.16 -14.66
CA PRO A 168 -46.77 34.65 -16.01
C PRO A 168 -48.27 34.52 -16.37
N ALA A 169 -48.60 34.82 -17.61
CA ALA A 169 -49.97 34.71 -18.13
C ALA A 169 -49.98 34.18 -19.57
N LEU A 170 -51.10 33.60 -19.96
CA LEU A 170 -51.44 33.30 -21.35
C LEU A 170 -52.50 34.28 -21.83
N VAL A 171 -52.19 34.96 -22.89
CA VAL A 171 -53.16 35.85 -23.58
C VAL A 171 -53.67 35.14 -24.82
N VAL A 172 -54.97 35.05 -24.91
CA VAL A 172 -55.67 34.48 -26.06
C VAL A 172 -56.41 35.56 -26.75
N GLY A 173 -56.26 35.70 -28.05
CA GLY A 173 -56.99 36.62 -28.88
C GLY A 173 -57.80 35.90 -29.96
N SER A 174 -58.99 36.34 -30.23
CA SER A 174 -59.85 35.87 -31.34
C SER A 174 -60.64 37.01 -31.93
N GLN A 175 -61.03 36.90 -33.18
CA GLN A 175 -61.86 37.89 -33.82
C GLN A 175 -63.35 37.44 -33.78
N ILE A 176 -64.21 38.29 -33.33
CA ILE A 176 -65.69 38.09 -33.30
C ILE A 176 -66.30 38.98 -34.33
N ARG A 177 -67.30 38.48 -35.07
CA ARG A 177 -68.08 39.24 -36.03
C ARG A 177 -69.39 39.61 -35.41
N VAL A 178 -69.61 40.90 -35.28
CA VAL A 178 -70.87 41.43 -34.78
C VAL A 178 -71.74 41.88 -35.95
N PRO A 179 -72.90 41.27 -36.14
CA PRO A 179 -73.84 41.68 -37.21
C PRO A 179 -74.06 43.19 -37.18
N THR A 180 -74.02 43.87 -38.33
CA THR A 180 -74.27 45.34 -38.51
C THR A 180 -73.20 46.28 -37.90
N ALA A 181 -72.35 45.79 -36.92
CA ALA A 181 -71.33 46.61 -36.24
C ALA A 181 -69.91 46.36 -36.69
N GLY A 182 -69.66 45.23 -37.43
CA GLY A 182 -68.33 44.89 -37.93
C GLY A 182 -67.57 43.88 -37.10
N SER A 183 -66.26 43.90 -37.20
CA SER A 183 -65.36 42.93 -36.51
C SER A 183 -64.85 43.52 -35.21
N TYR A 184 -64.80 42.66 -34.19
CA TYR A 184 -64.24 42.97 -32.85
C TYR A 184 -63.23 41.93 -32.46
N GLU A 185 -62.32 42.34 -31.62
CA GLU A 185 -61.25 41.50 -31.05
C GLU A 185 -61.65 41.14 -29.62
N LEU A 186 -61.75 39.83 -29.34
CA LEU A 186 -61.94 39.31 -27.98
C LEU A 186 -60.56 38.84 -27.44
N TYR A 187 -60.13 39.42 -26.34
CA TYR A 187 -58.92 39.02 -25.63
C TYR A 187 -59.33 38.44 -24.27
N LEU A 188 -58.67 37.28 -23.97
CA LEU A 188 -58.79 36.58 -22.69
C LEU A 188 -57.44 36.46 -22.09
N VAL A 189 -57.25 36.82 -20.81
CA VAL A 189 -55.96 36.77 -20.11
C VAL A 189 -56.08 35.78 -18.95
N TYR A 190 -55.34 34.72 -19.01
CA TYR A 190 -55.30 33.65 -18.00
C TYR A 190 -54.04 33.82 -17.14
N ASP A 191 -54.25 34.04 -15.82
CA ASP A 191 -53.14 34.11 -14.85
C ASP A 191 -52.58 32.70 -14.55
N LEU A 192 -51.28 32.51 -14.68
CA LEU A 192 -50.56 31.27 -14.40
C LEU A 192 -49.85 31.27 -13.04
N SER A 193 -50.17 32.22 -12.15
CA SER A 193 -49.55 32.29 -10.81
C SER A 193 -49.74 31.02 -9.99
N SER A 194 -50.89 30.35 -10.11
CA SER A 194 -51.15 29.05 -9.48
C SER A 194 -50.24 27.94 -9.97
N VAL A 195 -49.95 27.92 -11.28
CA VAL A 195 -48.99 26.97 -11.89
C VAL A 195 -47.57 27.25 -11.41
N GLN A 196 -47.18 28.51 -11.35
CA GLN A 196 -45.88 28.93 -10.83
C GLN A 196 -45.70 28.55 -9.35
N THR A 197 -46.74 28.77 -8.54
CA THR A 197 -46.75 28.39 -7.12
C THR A 197 -46.59 26.88 -6.95
N THR A 198 -47.37 26.10 -7.70
CA THR A 198 -47.30 24.62 -7.70
C THR A 198 -45.88 24.15 -8.09
N LEU A 199 -45.32 24.73 -9.14
CA LEU A 199 -43.95 24.42 -9.56
C LEU A 199 -42.94 24.73 -8.46
N GLY A 200 -43.08 25.88 -7.77
CA GLY A 200 -42.25 26.26 -6.63
C GLY A 200 -42.32 25.24 -5.47
N TYR A 201 -43.50 24.72 -5.15
CA TYR A 201 -43.64 23.65 -4.16
C TYR A 201 -42.98 22.36 -4.60
N VAL A 202 -43.12 21.94 -5.84
CA VAL A 202 -42.50 20.75 -6.39
C VAL A 202 -40.96 20.88 -6.33
N GLN A 203 -40.42 22.02 -6.76
CA GLN A 203 -38.98 22.28 -6.73
C GLN A 203 -38.39 22.24 -5.30
N ARG A 204 -39.10 22.87 -4.33
CA ARG A 204 -38.66 22.82 -2.92
C ARG A 204 -38.73 21.41 -2.36
N THR A 205 -39.76 20.65 -2.67
CA THR A 205 -39.88 19.24 -2.22
C THR A 205 -38.78 18.36 -2.81
N LEU A 206 -38.50 18.52 -4.11
CA LEU A 206 -37.39 17.80 -4.76
C LEU A 206 -36.03 18.19 -4.16
N ALA A 207 -35.80 19.47 -3.87
CA ALA A 207 -34.55 19.94 -3.26
C ALA A 207 -34.35 19.39 -1.84
N LEU A 208 -35.41 19.49 -0.99
CA LEU A 208 -35.34 18.97 0.39
C LEU A 208 -35.25 17.46 0.42
N GLY A 209 -36.02 16.74 -0.41
CA GLY A 209 -35.94 15.28 -0.53
C GLY A 209 -34.58 14.82 -1.05
N GLY A 210 -34.05 15.51 -2.05
CA GLY A 210 -32.71 15.24 -2.59
C GLY A 210 -31.63 15.45 -1.54
N LEU A 211 -31.69 16.55 -0.78
CA LEU A 211 -30.72 16.82 0.31
C LEU A 211 -30.81 15.73 1.39
N ALA A 212 -32.01 15.36 1.81
CA ALA A 212 -32.23 14.31 2.81
C ALA A 212 -31.67 12.96 2.34
N LEU A 213 -31.86 12.62 1.05
CA LEU A 213 -31.33 11.40 0.46
C LEU A 213 -29.78 11.38 0.45
N VAL A 214 -29.15 12.49 0.06
CA VAL A 214 -27.68 12.60 0.07
C VAL A 214 -27.12 12.46 1.48
N LEU A 215 -27.74 13.09 2.47
CA LEU A 215 -27.36 12.97 3.88
C LEU A 215 -27.54 11.53 4.40
N LEU A 216 -28.62 10.87 4.04
CA LEU A 216 -28.86 9.47 4.39
C LEU A 216 -27.80 8.54 3.80
N ILE A 217 -27.52 8.68 2.51
CA ILE A 217 -26.47 7.90 1.83
C ILE A 217 -25.11 8.14 2.49
N GLY A 218 -24.79 9.40 2.81
CA GLY A 218 -23.56 9.76 3.53
C GLY A 218 -23.46 9.11 4.91
N ALA A 219 -24.54 9.13 5.68
CA ALA A 219 -24.60 8.52 7.01
C ALA A 219 -24.46 6.98 6.95
N VAL A 220 -25.16 6.32 6.02
CA VAL A 220 -25.05 4.88 5.80
C VAL A 220 -23.64 4.50 5.38
N THR A 221 -23.09 5.21 4.39
CA THR A 221 -21.72 4.96 3.92
C THR A 221 -20.69 5.14 5.02
N TYR A 222 -20.81 6.21 5.82
CA TYR A 222 -19.93 6.45 6.97
C TYR A 222 -19.99 5.30 7.97
N THR A 223 -21.19 4.84 8.30
CA THR A 223 -21.41 3.74 9.26
C THR A 223 -20.79 2.43 8.75
N VAL A 224 -21.08 2.06 7.51
CA VAL A 224 -20.54 0.84 6.89
C VAL A 224 -19.00 0.88 6.81
N VAL A 225 -18.43 2.00 6.35
CA VAL A 225 -16.98 2.16 6.25
C VAL A 225 -16.33 2.08 7.63
N ARG A 226 -16.94 2.67 8.67
CA ARG A 226 -16.42 2.58 10.04
C ARG A 226 -16.47 1.15 10.58
N LEU A 227 -17.52 0.40 10.29
CA LEU A 227 -17.69 -0.98 10.77
C LEU A 227 -16.73 -1.96 10.07
N VAL A 228 -16.38 -1.74 8.80
CA VAL A 228 -15.55 -2.66 8.03
C VAL A 228 -14.07 -2.24 8.03
N VAL A 229 -13.79 -0.98 7.69
CA VAL A 229 -12.40 -0.50 7.52
C VAL A 229 -11.66 -0.37 8.85
N GLY A 230 -12.37 -0.03 9.94
CA GLY A 230 -11.78 0.09 11.27
C GLY A 230 -11.07 -1.19 11.74
N PRO A 231 -11.77 -2.32 11.83
CA PRO A 231 -11.18 -3.61 12.21
C PRO A 231 -10.07 -4.09 11.27
N ILE A 232 -10.20 -3.90 9.96
CA ILE A 232 -9.16 -4.28 8.99
C ILE A 232 -7.88 -3.47 9.22
N ARG A 233 -8.00 -2.18 9.50
CA ARG A 233 -6.86 -1.34 9.83
C ARG A 233 -6.18 -1.78 11.13
N LEU A 234 -6.96 -2.12 12.16
CA LEU A 234 -6.43 -2.64 13.41
C LEU A 234 -5.69 -3.97 13.19
N ALA A 235 -6.22 -4.86 12.32
CA ALA A 235 -5.55 -6.10 11.96
C ALA A 235 -4.20 -5.84 11.28
N ALA A 236 -4.14 -4.89 10.35
CA ALA A 236 -2.90 -4.50 9.68
C ALA A 236 -1.86 -3.94 10.68
N GLU A 237 -2.26 -3.01 11.55
CA GLU A 237 -1.39 -2.42 12.59
C GLU A 237 -0.88 -3.49 13.58
N THR A 238 -1.74 -4.45 13.95
CA THR A 238 -1.36 -5.56 14.84
C THR A 238 -0.41 -6.54 14.15
N SER A 239 -0.61 -6.79 12.84
CA SER A 239 0.32 -7.61 12.03
C SER A 239 1.71 -6.99 11.95
N GLU A 240 1.80 -5.68 11.77
CA GLU A 240 3.07 -4.95 11.73
C GLU A 240 3.82 -5.05 13.07
N LYS A 241 3.10 -4.91 14.19
CA LYS A 241 3.66 -5.08 15.53
C LYS A 241 4.13 -6.52 15.78
N LEU A 242 3.34 -7.51 15.33
CA LEU A 242 3.71 -8.92 15.44
C LEU A 242 5.01 -9.21 14.65
N ALA A 243 5.12 -8.69 13.43
CA ALA A 243 6.32 -8.80 12.61
C ALA A 243 7.55 -8.11 13.24
N ALA A 244 7.34 -7.04 14.02
CA ALA A 244 8.36 -6.36 14.80
C ALA A 244 8.73 -7.09 16.12
N GLY A 245 8.21 -8.32 16.34
CA GLY A 245 8.54 -9.15 17.51
C GLY A 245 7.63 -8.95 18.73
N GLN A 246 6.57 -8.11 18.64
CA GLN A 246 5.62 -7.93 19.75
C GLN A 246 4.55 -9.03 19.71
N LEU A 247 4.92 -10.24 20.10
CA LEU A 247 4.10 -11.45 19.97
C LEU A 247 2.86 -11.51 20.87
N GLU A 248 2.74 -10.61 21.84
CA GLU A 248 1.62 -10.57 22.81
C GLU A 248 0.40 -9.79 22.29
N GLN A 249 0.55 -9.07 21.19
CA GLN A 249 -0.53 -8.26 20.63
C GLN A 249 -1.62 -9.16 20.02
N ARG A 250 -2.89 -8.84 20.36
CA ARG A 250 -4.06 -9.57 19.85
C ARG A 250 -5.11 -8.60 19.34
N ILE A 251 -5.89 -9.06 18.35
CA ILE A 251 -7.03 -8.34 17.81
C ILE A 251 -8.24 -8.61 18.69
N PRO A 252 -8.98 -7.58 19.17
CA PRO A 252 -10.18 -7.78 19.96
C PRO A 252 -11.25 -8.57 19.17
N GLU A 253 -11.72 -9.66 19.73
CA GLU A 253 -12.78 -10.49 19.19
C GLU A 253 -14.14 -9.91 19.59
N LYS A 254 -14.86 -9.32 18.62
CA LYS A 254 -16.17 -8.72 18.86
C LYS A 254 -17.18 -9.26 17.87
N GLY A 255 -18.25 -9.87 18.38
CA GLY A 255 -19.34 -10.43 17.55
C GLY A 255 -19.04 -11.81 16.97
N ASP A 256 -19.91 -12.24 16.04
CA ASP A 256 -19.83 -13.57 15.38
C ASP A 256 -19.79 -13.44 13.85
N ASP A 257 -19.44 -12.27 13.35
CA ASP A 257 -19.36 -11.98 11.91
C ASP A 257 -18.01 -12.44 11.30
N VAL A 258 -17.85 -12.18 10.02
CA VAL A 258 -16.62 -12.50 9.27
C VAL A 258 -15.39 -11.79 9.85
N ILE A 259 -15.57 -10.59 10.42
CA ILE A 259 -14.48 -9.82 11.05
C ILE A 259 -14.04 -10.49 12.35
N ALA A 260 -14.99 -10.97 13.17
CA ALA A 260 -14.66 -11.74 14.37
C ALA A 260 -13.96 -13.06 14.03
N THR A 261 -14.35 -13.72 12.94
CA THR A 261 -13.66 -14.92 12.45
C THR A 261 -12.23 -14.60 12.00
N LEU A 262 -12.02 -13.49 11.31
CA LEU A 262 -10.68 -13.01 10.95
C LEU A 262 -9.82 -12.76 12.21
N ALA A 263 -10.38 -12.10 13.22
CA ALA A 263 -9.68 -11.82 14.47
C ALA A 263 -9.27 -13.12 15.19
N ARG A 264 -10.18 -14.11 15.29
CA ARG A 264 -9.89 -15.44 15.89
C ARG A 264 -8.79 -16.17 15.13
N SER A 265 -8.88 -16.21 13.80
CA SER A 265 -7.87 -16.89 12.97
C SER A 265 -6.49 -16.22 13.10
N PHE A 266 -6.46 -14.89 13.12
CA PHE A 266 -5.22 -14.14 13.34
C PHE A 266 -4.63 -14.39 14.73
N ASN A 267 -5.44 -14.34 15.78
CA ASN A 267 -5.01 -14.62 17.15
C ASN A 267 -4.49 -16.05 17.30
N GLY A 268 -5.16 -17.04 16.70
CA GLY A 268 -4.70 -18.43 16.68
C GLY A 268 -3.37 -18.62 15.96
N MET A 269 -3.13 -17.89 14.87
CA MET A 269 -1.82 -17.86 14.21
C MET A 269 -0.74 -17.25 15.11
N ALA A 270 -1.04 -16.14 15.77
CA ALA A 270 -0.12 -15.47 16.69
C ALA A 270 0.25 -16.38 17.87
N ASP A 271 -0.74 -17.08 18.46
CA ASP A 271 -0.51 -18.06 19.53
C ASP A 271 0.39 -19.22 19.06
N SER A 272 0.14 -19.74 17.87
CA SER A 272 0.95 -20.80 17.28
C SER A 272 2.41 -20.37 17.07
N LEU A 273 2.62 -19.18 16.51
CA LEU A 273 3.96 -18.61 16.35
C LEU A 273 4.68 -18.40 17.68
N GLN A 274 4.00 -17.86 18.68
CA GLN A 274 4.55 -17.65 20.01
C GLN A 274 4.96 -18.98 20.66
N MET A 275 4.11 -20.00 20.57
CA MET A 275 4.43 -21.34 21.09
C MET A 275 5.63 -21.96 20.37
N GLN A 276 5.74 -21.80 19.06
CA GLN A 276 6.88 -22.31 18.28
C GLN A 276 8.19 -21.64 18.71
N ILE A 277 8.19 -20.31 18.89
CA ILE A 277 9.37 -19.56 19.34
C ILE A 277 9.80 -20.01 20.76
N ILE A 278 8.85 -20.15 21.67
CA ILE A 278 9.12 -20.65 23.05
C ILE A 278 9.72 -22.05 22.98
N LYS A 279 9.14 -22.95 22.18
CA LYS A 279 9.62 -24.32 22.02
C LYS A 279 11.03 -24.38 21.41
N LEU A 280 11.31 -23.54 20.40
CA LEU A 280 12.66 -23.42 19.82
C LEU A 280 13.69 -22.91 20.84
N ALA A 281 13.32 -21.92 21.65
CA ALA A 281 14.18 -21.40 22.72
C ALA A 281 14.44 -22.45 23.82
N GLU A 282 13.43 -23.24 24.17
CA GLU A 282 13.57 -24.33 25.13
C GLU A 282 14.48 -25.46 24.58
N LEU A 283 14.29 -25.84 23.31
CA LEU A 283 15.11 -26.85 22.65
C LEU A 283 16.57 -26.40 22.57
N SER A 284 16.83 -25.15 22.23
CA SER A 284 18.18 -24.55 22.22
C SER A 284 18.83 -24.61 23.62
N ARG A 285 18.08 -24.27 24.67
CA ARG A 285 18.59 -24.35 26.05
C ARG A 285 18.89 -25.78 26.48
N LEU A 286 18.03 -26.73 26.11
CA LEU A 286 18.26 -28.15 26.36
C LEU A 286 19.52 -28.65 25.66
N GLN A 287 19.72 -28.27 24.40
CA GLN A 287 20.91 -28.61 23.63
C GLN A 287 22.20 -28.03 24.26
N GLN A 288 22.16 -26.75 24.71
CA GLN A 288 23.30 -26.14 25.41
C GLN A 288 23.67 -26.87 26.69
N ARG A 289 22.68 -27.21 27.52
CA ARG A 289 22.89 -27.98 28.78
C ARG A 289 23.47 -29.35 28.48
N PHE A 290 22.86 -30.07 27.52
CA PHE A 290 23.34 -31.39 27.11
C PHE A 290 24.83 -31.37 26.71
N VAL A 291 25.23 -30.42 25.85
CA VAL A 291 26.63 -30.26 25.41
C VAL A 291 27.56 -29.96 26.61
N SER A 292 27.11 -29.11 27.55
CA SER A 292 27.89 -28.81 28.74
C SER A 292 28.08 -30.03 29.63
N ASP A 293 26.97 -30.73 29.92
CA ASP A 293 26.98 -31.89 30.83
C ASP A 293 27.83 -33.03 30.24
N VAL A 294 27.65 -33.36 28.96
CA VAL A 294 28.45 -34.38 28.26
C VAL A 294 29.92 -33.99 28.26
N SER A 295 30.25 -32.69 28.09
CA SER A 295 31.63 -32.20 28.14
C SER A 295 32.28 -32.49 29.48
N HIS A 296 31.58 -32.26 30.58
CA HIS A 296 32.10 -32.50 31.92
C HIS A 296 32.20 -33.99 32.23
N GLU A 297 31.16 -34.77 31.91
CA GLU A 297 31.12 -36.21 32.18
C GLU A 297 32.15 -37.02 31.38
N LEU A 298 32.51 -36.57 30.17
CA LEU A 298 33.54 -37.22 29.36
C LEU A 298 34.97 -36.77 29.73
N ARG A 299 35.17 -35.54 30.20
CA ARG A 299 36.52 -35.03 30.57
C ARG A 299 37.11 -35.77 31.76
N THR A 300 36.31 -36.04 32.78
CA THR A 300 36.77 -36.68 34.03
C THR A 300 37.34 -38.09 33.77
N PRO A 301 36.66 -39.06 33.15
CA PRO A 301 37.20 -40.37 32.88
C PRO A 301 38.40 -40.32 31.92
N LEU A 302 38.37 -39.42 30.93
CA LEU A 302 39.44 -39.25 29.98
C LEU A 302 40.74 -38.75 30.65
N THR A 303 40.63 -37.80 31.57
CA THR A 303 41.75 -37.32 32.37
C THR A 303 42.36 -38.44 33.19
N THR A 304 41.56 -39.35 33.76
CA THR A 304 42.03 -40.51 34.50
C THR A 304 42.77 -41.49 33.62
N ILE A 305 42.21 -41.80 32.42
CA ILE A 305 42.85 -42.69 31.43
C ILE A 305 44.18 -42.09 30.96
N ARG A 306 44.22 -40.76 30.71
CA ARG A 306 45.46 -40.06 30.32
C ARG A 306 46.51 -40.19 31.40
N LEU A 307 46.20 -39.88 32.67
CA LEU A 307 47.16 -40.00 33.75
C LEU A 307 47.73 -41.43 33.88
N ALA A 308 46.86 -42.44 33.75
CA ALA A 308 47.31 -43.82 33.76
C ALA A 308 48.21 -44.15 32.56
N GLY A 309 47.84 -43.64 31.37
CA GLY A 309 48.64 -43.75 30.15
C GLY A 309 50.00 -43.06 30.22
N ASP A 310 50.06 -41.86 30.83
CA ASP A 310 51.29 -41.09 31.04
C ASP A 310 52.25 -41.85 31.97
N VAL A 311 51.76 -42.43 33.06
CA VAL A 311 52.57 -43.28 33.98
C VAL A 311 53.17 -44.48 33.23
N LEU A 312 52.36 -45.18 32.41
CA LEU A 312 52.84 -46.29 31.61
C LEU A 312 53.89 -45.87 30.56
N TYR A 313 53.69 -44.71 29.95
CA TYR A 313 54.61 -44.15 28.95
C TYR A 313 55.94 -43.73 29.59
N ASP A 314 55.91 -43.11 30.75
CA ASP A 314 57.09 -42.65 31.47
C ASP A 314 58.00 -43.84 31.90
N HIS A 315 57.35 -44.97 32.28
CA HIS A 315 58.06 -46.19 32.67
C HIS A 315 58.35 -47.15 31.51
N ARG A 316 58.12 -46.74 30.24
CA ARG A 316 58.25 -47.62 29.06
C ARG A 316 59.64 -48.20 28.89
N GLY A 317 60.68 -47.53 29.42
CA GLY A 317 62.09 -48.04 29.40
C GLY A 317 62.27 -49.30 30.22
N ASP A 318 61.43 -49.56 31.20
CA ASP A 318 61.50 -50.75 32.08
C ASP A 318 60.71 -51.93 31.51
N PHE A 319 60.01 -51.78 30.39
CA PHE A 319 59.20 -52.80 29.81
C PHE A 319 59.86 -53.61 28.69
N ALA A 320 59.39 -54.82 28.46
CA ALA A 320 59.81 -55.57 27.26
C ALA A 320 59.41 -54.80 25.99
N PRO A 321 60.13 -54.91 24.86
CA PRO A 321 59.89 -54.08 23.67
C PRO A 321 58.47 -54.04 23.13
N ALA A 322 57.77 -55.18 23.21
CA ALA A 322 56.32 -55.21 22.80
C ALA A 322 55.40 -54.39 23.71
N THR A 323 55.65 -54.45 25.04
CA THR A 323 54.85 -53.68 26.04
C THR A 323 55.20 -52.21 25.99
N ALA A 324 56.47 -51.85 25.81
CA ALA A 324 56.92 -50.46 25.60
C ALA A 324 56.23 -49.86 24.39
N ARG A 325 56.20 -50.58 23.27
CA ARG A 325 55.46 -50.13 22.06
C ARG A 325 53.97 -49.99 22.26
N THR A 326 53.35 -50.89 23.06
CA THR A 326 51.92 -50.80 23.41
C THR A 326 51.64 -49.54 24.26
N ALA A 327 52.49 -49.24 25.24
CA ALA A 327 52.39 -48.03 26.06
C ALA A 327 52.51 -46.73 25.20
N GLU A 328 53.46 -46.68 24.25
CA GLU A 328 53.59 -45.57 23.28
C GLU A 328 52.32 -45.40 22.43
N LEU A 329 51.77 -46.50 21.92
CA LEU A 329 50.56 -46.49 21.12
C LEU A 329 49.34 -46.01 21.96
N LEU A 330 49.19 -46.52 23.18
CA LEU A 330 48.12 -46.11 24.08
C LEU A 330 48.19 -44.61 24.38
N HIS A 331 49.35 -44.12 24.78
CA HIS A 331 49.55 -42.70 25.06
C HIS A 331 49.19 -41.84 23.86
N THR A 332 49.65 -42.21 22.65
CA THR A 332 49.33 -41.51 21.40
C THR A 332 47.84 -41.52 21.08
N GLN A 333 47.16 -42.67 21.29
CA GLN A 333 45.70 -42.76 21.00
C GLN A 333 44.87 -41.97 22.02
N VAL A 334 45.26 -41.94 23.29
CA VAL A 334 44.56 -41.13 24.32
C VAL A 334 44.68 -39.66 24.01
N GLN A 335 45.87 -39.19 23.66
CA GLN A 335 46.10 -37.80 23.23
C GLN A 335 45.24 -37.42 22.00
N ARG A 336 45.20 -38.32 21.00
CA ARG A 336 44.33 -38.13 19.83
C ARG A 336 42.86 -38.03 20.20
N PHE A 337 42.41 -38.90 21.10
CA PHE A 337 41.01 -38.93 21.56
C PHE A 337 40.64 -37.64 22.31
N GLU A 338 41.56 -37.10 23.15
CA GLU A 338 41.34 -35.82 23.82
C GLU A 338 41.16 -34.66 22.85
N VAL A 339 42.02 -34.57 21.83
CA VAL A 339 41.87 -33.52 20.79
C VAL A 339 40.55 -33.66 20.04
N LEU A 340 40.20 -34.89 19.62
CA LEU A 340 38.97 -35.18 18.90
C LEU A 340 37.71 -34.84 19.72
N LEU A 341 37.74 -35.19 21.02
CA LEU A 341 36.64 -34.87 21.93
C LEU A 341 36.52 -33.35 22.15
N ALA A 342 37.63 -32.66 22.36
CA ALA A 342 37.65 -31.20 22.51
C ALA A 342 37.08 -30.50 21.26
N ASP A 343 37.52 -30.94 20.06
CA ASP A 343 37.03 -30.40 18.78
C ASP A 343 35.52 -30.68 18.59
N LEU A 344 35.02 -31.88 18.90
CA LEU A 344 33.62 -32.25 18.79
C LEU A 344 32.74 -31.42 19.73
N LEU A 345 33.16 -31.24 20.99
CA LEU A 345 32.47 -30.42 21.97
C LEU A 345 32.46 -28.94 21.56
N GLU A 346 33.52 -28.47 20.93
CA GLU A 346 33.57 -27.10 20.41
C GLU A 346 32.57 -26.90 19.26
N VAL A 347 32.52 -27.81 18.28
CA VAL A 347 31.53 -27.80 17.20
C VAL A 347 30.11 -27.82 17.75
N SER A 348 29.85 -28.69 18.76
CA SER A 348 28.55 -28.75 19.40
C SER A 348 28.15 -27.45 20.10
N ARG A 349 29.11 -26.69 20.67
CA ARG A 349 28.88 -25.37 21.24
C ARG A 349 28.54 -24.32 20.18
N TYR A 350 29.18 -24.38 19.01
CA TYR A 350 28.82 -23.51 17.88
C TYR A 350 27.38 -23.77 17.43
N ASP A 351 27.03 -25.05 17.21
CA ASP A 351 25.68 -25.45 16.77
C ASP A 351 24.60 -25.02 17.77
N ALA A 352 24.92 -25.02 19.07
CA ALA A 352 24.03 -24.55 20.13
C ALA A 352 23.95 -23.02 20.29
N GLY A 353 24.76 -22.26 19.56
CA GLY A 353 24.88 -20.80 19.73
C GLY A 353 25.38 -20.38 21.11
N ALA A 354 26.14 -21.27 21.79
CA ALA A 354 26.58 -21.09 23.19
C ALA A 354 27.99 -20.48 23.29
N VAL A 355 28.49 -19.93 22.20
CA VAL A 355 29.84 -19.37 22.16
C VAL A 355 29.78 -17.86 22.35
N GLU A 356 30.39 -17.36 23.42
CA GLU A 356 30.65 -15.94 23.64
C GLU A 356 32.14 -15.66 23.31
N LEU A 357 32.37 -14.56 22.59
CA LEU A 357 33.73 -14.09 22.28
C LEU A 357 34.23 -13.19 23.41
N ASP A 358 35.47 -13.43 23.82
CA ASP A 358 36.22 -12.57 24.73
C ASP A 358 37.09 -11.62 23.86
N LEU A 359 36.47 -10.55 23.40
CA LEU A 359 37.07 -9.60 22.47
C LEU A 359 37.98 -8.63 23.18
N GLU A 360 39.24 -8.53 22.74
CA GLU A 360 40.22 -7.58 23.21
C GLU A 360 41.00 -6.97 22.04
N PRO A 361 41.45 -5.70 22.14
CA PRO A 361 42.35 -5.11 21.15
C PRO A 361 43.64 -5.92 21.09
N THR A 362 43.86 -6.60 19.96
CA THR A 362 44.95 -7.54 19.78
C THR A 362 45.78 -7.17 18.56
N ASN A 363 47.14 -7.10 18.74
CA ASN A 363 48.04 -6.94 17.64
C ASN A 363 48.26 -8.28 16.93
N LEU A 364 47.72 -8.41 15.73
CA LEU A 364 47.74 -9.66 14.96
C LEU A 364 49.14 -10.07 14.51
N VAL A 365 50.09 -9.13 14.31
CA VAL A 365 51.48 -9.46 13.96
C VAL A 365 52.17 -10.21 15.10
N ARG A 366 52.03 -9.74 16.34
CA ARG A 366 52.56 -10.44 17.51
C ARG A 366 51.95 -11.83 17.67
N LEU A 367 50.63 -11.93 17.45
CA LEU A 367 49.93 -13.21 17.51
C LEU A 367 50.45 -14.20 16.45
N LEU A 368 50.79 -13.70 15.26
CA LEU A 368 51.41 -14.47 14.17
C LEU A 368 52.86 -14.87 14.50
N GLU A 369 53.68 -13.95 15.02
CA GLU A 369 55.03 -14.24 15.47
C GLU A 369 55.05 -15.39 16.48
N ASP A 370 54.22 -15.30 17.55
CA ASP A 370 54.07 -16.36 18.55
C ASP A 370 53.64 -17.71 17.92
N ALA A 371 52.73 -17.67 16.94
CA ALA A 371 52.24 -18.88 16.28
C ALA A 371 53.32 -19.51 15.35
N VAL A 372 54.08 -18.70 14.64
CA VAL A 372 55.18 -19.12 13.77
C VAL A 372 56.30 -19.71 14.62
N ASP A 373 56.74 -19.01 15.68
CA ASP A 373 57.79 -19.48 16.61
C ASP A 373 57.39 -20.83 17.23
N GLY A 374 56.12 -20.98 17.64
CA GLY A 374 55.62 -22.25 18.18
C GLY A 374 55.60 -23.40 17.17
N MET A 375 55.53 -23.11 15.85
CA MET A 375 55.52 -24.11 14.78
C MET A 375 56.89 -24.37 14.18
N GLN A 376 57.89 -23.51 14.40
CA GLN A 376 59.23 -23.59 13.81
C GLN A 376 59.92 -24.95 14.05
N PRO A 377 59.93 -25.52 15.29
CA PRO A 377 60.61 -26.82 15.53
C PRO A 377 59.99 -27.95 14.72
N LEU A 378 58.67 -27.91 14.55
CA LEU A 378 57.94 -28.92 13.78
C LEU A 378 58.18 -28.78 12.27
N ALA A 379 58.23 -27.55 11.78
CA ALA A 379 58.52 -27.23 10.38
C ALA A 379 59.94 -27.69 10.03
N GLU A 380 60.95 -27.40 10.87
CA GLU A 380 62.32 -27.83 10.71
C GLU A 380 62.47 -29.36 10.69
N GLN A 381 61.77 -30.06 11.59
CA GLN A 381 61.75 -31.54 11.61
C GLN A 381 61.17 -32.11 10.29
N ARG A 382 60.33 -31.35 9.57
CA ARG A 382 59.76 -31.71 8.27
C ARG A 382 60.53 -31.17 7.08
N GLY A 383 61.59 -30.42 7.31
CA GLY A 383 62.46 -29.82 6.26
C GLY A 383 61.84 -28.53 5.67
N SER A 384 60.76 -28.01 6.27
CA SER A 384 60.13 -26.76 5.86
C SER A 384 60.68 -25.57 6.64
N SER A 385 60.71 -24.40 6.02
CA SER A 385 60.98 -23.11 6.70
C SER A 385 59.69 -22.24 6.67
N VAL A 386 59.41 -21.60 7.79
CA VAL A 386 58.28 -20.66 7.88
C VAL A 386 58.82 -19.24 7.88
N ARG A 387 58.29 -18.39 6.98
CA ARG A 387 58.68 -16.99 6.86
C ARG A 387 57.45 -16.09 7.06
N LEU A 388 57.53 -15.15 8.01
CA LEU A 388 56.53 -14.10 8.19
C LEU A 388 56.93 -12.87 7.38
N VAL A 389 55.97 -12.32 6.65
CA VAL A 389 56.07 -11.08 5.87
C VAL A 389 54.99 -10.12 6.35
N ALA A 390 55.41 -9.02 6.99
CA ALA A 390 54.52 -7.95 7.47
C ALA A 390 55.08 -6.63 6.91
N PRO A 391 54.58 -6.13 5.79
CA PRO A 391 55.15 -4.96 5.09
C PRO A 391 55.05 -3.65 5.85
N GLY A 392 54.40 -3.62 6.98
CA GLY A 392 54.13 -2.44 7.80
C GLY A 392 52.66 -1.98 7.67
N GLY A 393 52.10 -1.50 8.78
CA GLY A 393 50.73 -1.10 8.82
C GLY A 393 50.17 -1.07 10.24
N TYR A 394 48.88 -0.83 10.36
CA TYR A 394 48.16 -0.90 11.64
C TYR A 394 47.43 -2.25 11.73
N PHE A 395 47.92 -3.13 12.61
CA PHE A 395 47.46 -4.52 12.70
C PHE A 395 46.68 -4.83 13.98
N GLU A 396 46.10 -3.84 14.62
CA GLU A 396 45.25 -4.03 15.81
C GLU A 396 43.78 -4.25 15.42
N ALA A 397 43.20 -5.32 15.96
CA ALA A 397 41.77 -5.66 15.76
C ALA A 397 41.15 -6.13 17.07
N GLU A 398 39.84 -5.95 17.23
CA GLU A 398 39.05 -6.48 18.33
C GLU A 398 38.73 -7.95 18.08
N VAL A 399 39.50 -8.84 18.71
CA VAL A 399 39.37 -10.30 18.50
C VAL A 399 39.56 -11.10 19.79
N ASP A 400 39.02 -12.33 19.82
CA ASP A 400 39.41 -13.33 20.85
C ASP A 400 40.75 -13.97 20.44
N ALA A 401 41.80 -13.50 21.09
CA ALA A 401 43.18 -13.90 20.79
C ALA A 401 43.40 -15.42 20.88
N ARG A 402 42.66 -16.12 21.78
CA ARG A 402 42.80 -17.59 21.91
C ARG A 402 42.23 -18.31 20.70
N ARG A 403 41.11 -17.83 20.17
CA ARG A 403 40.47 -18.42 18.99
C ARG A 403 41.27 -18.16 17.72
N ILE A 404 41.72 -16.93 17.53
CA ILE A 404 42.57 -16.60 16.38
C ILE A 404 43.88 -17.38 16.43
N ARG A 405 44.50 -17.53 17.60
CA ARG A 405 45.69 -18.40 17.75
C ARG A 405 45.40 -19.85 17.38
N ARG A 406 44.22 -20.37 17.67
CA ARG A 406 43.77 -21.70 17.23
C ARG A 406 43.66 -21.78 15.72
N VAL A 407 43.02 -20.78 15.07
CA VAL A 407 42.95 -20.72 13.61
C VAL A 407 44.32 -20.75 12.99
N LEU A 408 45.23 -19.88 13.45
CA LEU A 408 46.62 -19.83 12.95
C LEU A 408 47.35 -21.16 13.10
N ARG A 409 47.23 -21.79 14.27
CA ARG A 409 47.84 -23.11 14.51
C ARG A 409 47.29 -24.18 13.56
N ASN A 410 46.02 -24.18 13.28
CA ASN A 410 45.39 -25.11 12.35
C ASN A 410 45.88 -24.88 10.91
N LEU A 411 45.94 -23.62 10.47
CA LEU A 411 46.40 -23.28 9.11
C LEU A 411 47.89 -23.60 8.93
N LEU A 412 48.74 -23.21 9.88
CA LEU A 412 50.18 -23.52 9.88
C LEU A 412 50.44 -25.02 9.97
N GLY A 413 49.69 -25.73 10.84
CA GLY A 413 49.81 -27.18 10.96
C GLY A 413 49.49 -27.90 9.64
N ASN A 414 48.42 -27.47 8.94
CA ASN A 414 48.12 -28.01 7.62
C ASN A 414 49.20 -27.69 6.59
N ALA A 415 49.75 -26.46 6.58
CA ALA A 415 50.84 -26.07 5.67
C ALA A 415 52.10 -26.91 5.90
N VAL A 416 52.48 -27.15 7.17
CA VAL A 416 53.64 -28.01 7.51
C VAL A 416 53.39 -29.47 7.13
N GLU A 417 52.17 -29.98 7.33
CA GLU A 417 51.81 -31.37 7.05
C GLU A 417 51.76 -31.67 5.54
N HIS A 418 51.27 -30.72 4.75
CA HIS A 418 51.07 -30.89 3.31
C HIS A 418 52.07 -30.16 2.42
N GLY A 419 53.01 -29.40 3.02
CA GLY A 419 54.01 -28.58 2.34
C GLY A 419 55.18 -29.33 1.73
N GLU A 420 55.33 -30.64 1.97
CA GLU A 420 56.38 -31.50 1.40
C GLU A 420 57.82 -31.01 1.64
N GLY A 421 58.08 -30.37 2.78
CA GLY A 421 59.42 -29.81 3.08
C GLY A 421 59.74 -28.51 2.36
N LYS A 422 58.78 -27.94 1.61
CA LYS A 422 58.97 -26.67 0.91
C LYS A 422 58.70 -25.48 1.85
N PRO A 423 59.14 -24.26 1.47
CA PRO A 423 58.90 -23.05 2.28
C PRO A 423 57.39 -22.77 2.49
N ILE A 424 57.06 -22.19 3.66
CA ILE A 424 55.75 -21.70 4.02
C ILE A 424 55.86 -20.19 4.21
N VAL A 425 55.02 -19.43 3.52
CA VAL A 425 54.97 -17.97 3.59
C VAL A 425 53.68 -17.52 4.29
N VAL A 426 53.85 -16.77 5.38
CA VAL A 426 52.74 -16.14 6.11
C VAL A 426 52.80 -14.65 5.82
N MET A 427 51.74 -14.09 5.27
CA MET A 427 51.66 -12.65 5.02
C MET A 427 50.54 -12.04 5.84
N VAL A 428 50.74 -10.81 6.29
CA VAL A 428 49.67 -10.00 6.92
C VAL A 428 49.70 -8.61 6.33
N ASP A 429 48.50 -8.12 5.98
CA ASP A 429 48.33 -6.74 5.52
C ASP A 429 47.01 -6.17 6.01
N SER A 430 46.85 -4.86 5.96
CA SER A 430 45.67 -4.15 6.44
C SER A 430 45.23 -3.00 5.53
N ASN A 431 43.93 -2.79 5.47
CA ASN A 431 43.33 -1.61 4.86
C ASN A 431 42.47 -0.83 5.88
N ALA A 432 41.70 0.15 5.42
CA ALA A 432 40.88 0.98 6.30
C ALA A 432 39.79 0.20 7.08
N THR A 433 39.33 -0.96 6.59
CA THR A 433 38.18 -1.70 7.14
C THR A 433 38.52 -3.10 7.65
N ALA A 434 39.61 -3.68 7.19
CA ALA A 434 39.97 -5.09 7.47
C ALA A 434 41.47 -5.31 7.62
N ILE A 435 41.78 -6.40 8.30
CA ILE A 435 43.14 -7.00 8.34
C ILE A 435 43.00 -8.39 7.73
N ALA A 436 43.90 -8.73 6.81
CA ALA A 436 43.97 -10.08 6.26
C ALA A 436 45.31 -10.71 6.56
N LEU A 437 45.28 -12.02 6.72
CA LEU A 437 46.47 -12.84 6.81
C LEU A 437 46.34 -14.04 5.86
N THR A 438 47.46 -14.44 5.25
CA THR A 438 47.49 -15.62 4.40
C THR A 438 48.57 -16.60 4.92
N VAL A 439 48.29 -17.90 4.77
CA VAL A 439 49.23 -18.97 4.96
C VAL A 439 49.35 -19.71 3.64
N ARG A 440 50.48 -19.55 2.96
CA ARG A 440 50.79 -20.11 1.66
C ARG A 440 51.80 -21.24 1.80
N ASP A 441 51.45 -22.46 1.40
CA ASP A 441 52.37 -23.58 1.20
C ASP A 441 52.55 -23.90 -0.29
N TYR A 442 53.68 -24.46 -0.66
CA TYR A 442 54.00 -24.88 -2.02
C TYR A 442 54.02 -26.42 -2.14
N GLY A 443 53.13 -27.06 -1.34
CA GLY A 443 53.05 -28.50 -1.23
C GLY A 443 52.26 -29.19 -2.33
N ILE A 444 51.54 -30.25 -1.94
CA ILE A 444 50.79 -31.11 -2.88
C ILE A 444 49.58 -30.42 -3.51
N GLY A 445 49.04 -29.39 -2.87
CA GLY A 445 47.78 -28.77 -3.29
C GLY A 445 46.58 -29.70 -3.24
N MET A 446 45.44 -29.21 -3.75
CA MET A 446 44.16 -29.95 -3.76
C MET A 446 43.52 -29.94 -5.15
N LYS A 447 42.70 -30.96 -5.44
CA LYS A 447 41.86 -30.99 -6.64
C LYS A 447 40.72 -29.99 -6.47
N PRO A 448 40.19 -29.39 -7.55
CA PRO A 448 39.06 -28.45 -7.45
C PRO A 448 37.81 -28.98 -6.70
N ALA A 449 37.52 -30.28 -6.84
CA ALA A 449 36.43 -30.93 -6.12
C ALA A 449 36.67 -31.02 -4.59
N ASP A 450 37.92 -30.99 -4.15
CA ASP A 450 38.33 -31.08 -2.75
C ASP A 450 38.35 -29.69 -2.10
N VAL A 451 38.69 -28.65 -2.84
CA VAL A 451 38.71 -27.25 -2.38
C VAL A 451 37.35 -26.80 -1.85
N SER A 452 36.26 -27.18 -2.53
CA SER A 452 34.90 -26.82 -2.10
C SER A 452 34.44 -27.50 -0.80
N ARG A 453 35.15 -28.59 -0.40
CA ARG A 453 34.77 -29.44 0.75
C ARG A 453 35.78 -29.36 1.90
N VAL A 454 36.85 -28.60 1.76
CA VAL A 454 37.94 -28.58 2.75
C VAL A 454 37.48 -28.08 4.13
N PHE A 455 36.40 -27.32 4.20
CA PHE A 455 35.78 -26.84 5.42
C PHE A 455 34.66 -27.74 5.96
N ASP A 456 34.30 -28.84 5.22
CA ASP A 456 33.30 -29.79 5.70
C ASP A 456 33.83 -30.52 6.94
N ARG A 457 32.93 -30.77 7.91
CA ARG A 457 33.23 -31.50 9.14
C ARG A 457 33.67 -32.94 8.82
N PHE A 458 34.74 -33.42 9.46
CA PHE A 458 35.31 -34.76 9.26
C PHE A 458 35.82 -35.03 7.84
N TRP A 459 35.82 -34.03 6.95
CA TRP A 459 36.29 -34.24 5.58
C TRP A 459 37.80 -34.41 5.52
N ARG A 460 38.26 -35.28 4.63
CA ARG A 460 39.69 -35.60 4.39
C ARG A 460 39.87 -36.02 2.95
N ALA A 461 40.89 -35.47 2.27
CA ALA A 461 41.22 -35.80 0.88
C ALA A 461 41.73 -37.26 0.71
N ASP A 462 42.50 -37.77 1.67
CA ASP A 462 42.96 -39.17 1.67
C ASP A 462 42.91 -39.77 3.10
N PRO A 463 41.94 -40.68 3.37
CA PRO A 463 41.81 -41.35 4.65
C PRO A 463 42.94 -42.33 4.99
N SER A 464 43.69 -42.79 3.97
CA SER A 464 44.69 -43.89 4.12
C SER A 464 46.09 -43.42 4.49
N ARG A 465 46.42 -42.13 4.32
CA ARG A 465 47.72 -41.55 4.65
C ARG A 465 47.96 -41.51 6.16
N GLN A 466 49.00 -42.23 6.65
CA GLN A 466 49.40 -42.16 8.06
C GLN A 466 49.94 -40.74 8.36
N ARG A 467 49.25 -40.01 9.22
CA ARG A 467 49.70 -38.70 9.72
C ARG A 467 50.46 -38.82 11.01
N THR A 468 51.53 -38.05 11.13
CA THR A 468 52.30 -37.91 12.37
C THR A 468 51.70 -36.87 13.32
N ILE A 469 50.96 -35.90 12.77
CA ILE A 469 50.18 -34.90 13.54
C ILE A 469 48.71 -35.27 13.36
N GLY A 470 48.07 -35.78 14.40
CA GLY A 470 46.71 -36.31 14.36
C GLY A 470 45.63 -35.29 13.99
N GLY A 471 45.27 -35.21 12.72
CA GLY A 471 44.15 -34.34 12.27
C GLY A 471 42.80 -35.01 12.44
N THR A 472 41.87 -34.40 13.17
CA THR A 472 40.49 -34.85 13.41
C THR A 472 39.57 -34.68 12.20
N GLY A 473 39.98 -33.88 11.21
CA GLY A 473 39.12 -33.37 10.12
C GLY A 473 38.14 -32.29 10.58
N LEU A 474 38.27 -31.77 11.80
CA LEU A 474 37.45 -30.71 12.37
C LEU A 474 38.15 -29.36 12.41
N GLY A 475 39.49 -29.33 12.35
CA GLY A 475 40.26 -28.11 12.56
C GLY A 475 39.88 -26.97 11.61
N LEU A 476 39.75 -27.23 10.30
CA LEU A 476 39.37 -26.21 9.31
C LEU A 476 37.90 -25.78 9.45
N ALA A 477 37.00 -26.71 9.77
CA ALA A 477 35.60 -26.38 10.07
C ALA A 477 35.49 -25.46 11.30
N ILE A 478 36.24 -25.77 12.38
CA ILE A 478 36.31 -24.91 13.58
C ILE A 478 36.92 -23.55 13.23
N SER A 479 37.95 -23.52 12.39
CA SER A 479 38.58 -22.27 11.96
C SER A 479 37.65 -21.38 11.15
N LEU A 480 36.79 -21.97 10.33
CA LEU A 480 35.74 -21.24 9.58
C LEU A 480 34.69 -20.65 10.55
N GLU A 481 34.23 -21.44 11.53
CA GLU A 481 33.28 -20.95 12.55
C GLU A 481 33.90 -19.83 13.41
N ASP A 482 35.17 -19.98 13.82
CA ASP A 482 35.91 -18.92 14.54
C ASP A 482 36.00 -17.63 13.71
N ALA A 483 36.30 -17.72 12.43
CA ALA A 483 36.32 -16.57 11.53
C ALA A 483 34.94 -15.92 11.42
N THR A 484 33.90 -16.73 11.25
CA THR A 484 32.50 -16.26 11.13
C THR A 484 32.01 -15.55 12.40
N LEU A 485 32.33 -16.08 13.60
CA LEU A 485 32.02 -15.44 14.87
C LEU A 485 32.67 -14.06 15.05
N HIS A 486 33.79 -13.83 14.41
CA HIS A 486 34.48 -12.53 14.38
C HIS A 486 34.01 -11.62 13.23
N ASP A 487 32.84 -11.91 12.59
CA ASP A 487 32.37 -11.21 11.39
C ASP A 487 33.41 -11.24 10.23
N GLY A 488 34.35 -12.20 10.27
CA GLY A 488 35.41 -12.39 9.32
C GLY A 488 35.07 -13.40 8.22
N ARG A 489 36.11 -13.69 7.40
CA ARG A 489 36.01 -14.67 6.31
C ARG A 489 37.26 -15.54 6.31
N LEU A 490 37.09 -16.86 6.13
CA LEU A 490 38.18 -17.80 5.88
C LEU A 490 37.98 -18.40 4.48
N GLU A 491 38.93 -18.19 3.61
CA GLU A 491 38.86 -18.56 2.19
C GLU A 491 40.09 -19.38 1.83
N VAL A 492 40.02 -20.16 0.76
CA VAL A 492 41.10 -21.01 0.29
C VAL A 492 41.21 -20.97 -1.22
N TRP A 493 42.45 -20.91 -1.69
CA TRP A 493 42.83 -21.23 -3.05
C TRP A 493 43.80 -22.39 -3.01
N SER A 494 43.68 -23.35 -3.94
CA SER A 494 44.63 -24.47 -4.05
C SER A 494 44.60 -25.04 -5.46
N GLU A 495 45.77 -25.45 -5.90
CA GLU A 495 45.99 -26.13 -7.18
C GLU A 495 46.92 -27.33 -6.98
N LEU A 496 46.56 -28.46 -7.59
CA LEU A 496 47.28 -29.72 -7.41
C LEU A 496 48.73 -29.60 -7.96
N GLY A 497 49.73 -29.87 -7.12
CA GLY A 497 51.16 -29.75 -7.45
C GLY A 497 51.72 -28.33 -7.29
N VAL A 498 50.91 -27.31 -7.12
CA VAL A 498 51.34 -25.92 -6.92
C VAL A 498 51.28 -25.52 -5.44
N GLY A 499 50.33 -26.05 -4.68
CA GLY A 499 50.19 -25.83 -3.24
C GLY A 499 48.85 -25.20 -2.84
N THR A 500 48.77 -24.66 -1.60
CA THR A 500 47.54 -24.11 -1.02
C THR A 500 47.81 -22.76 -0.39
N CYS A 501 46.86 -21.85 -0.50
CA CYS A 501 46.81 -20.56 0.19
C CYS A 501 45.47 -20.40 0.93
N PHE A 502 45.54 -20.35 2.26
CA PHE A 502 44.40 -19.96 3.10
C PHE A 502 44.47 -18.46 3.40
N ARG A 503 43.37 -17.77 3.33
CA ARG A 503 43.22 -16.35 3.67
C ARG A 503 42.18 -16.16 4.76
N LEU A 504 42.58 -15.63 5.91
CA LEU A 504 41.67 -15.13 6.94
C LEU A 504 41.58 -13.61 6.83
N THR A 505 40.39 -13.09 6.69
CA THR A 505 40.12 -11.65 6.69
C THR A 505 39.23 -11.31 7.87
N LEU A 506 39.63 -10.39 8.73
CA LEU A 506 38.93 -9.95 9.93
C LEU A 506 38.60 -8.47 9.84
N PRO A 507 37.41 -8.02 10.31
CA PRO A 507 37.12 -6.59 10.43
C PRO A 507 38.03 -5.98 11.51
N ARG A 508 38.42 -4.72 11.35
CA ARG A 508 39.22 -4.00 12.38
C ARG A 508 38.39 -3.69 13.63
N GLU A 509 37.10 -3.39 13.43
CA GLU A 509 36.14 -3.08 14.49
C GLU A 509 34.94 -4.01 14.34
N ARG A 510 34.40 -4.49 15.43
CA ARG A 510 33.22 -5.38 15.42
C ARG A 510 32.02 -4.72 14.76
N GLY A 511 31.26 -5.49 13.96
CA GLY A 511 30.05 -5.03 13.27
C GLY A 511 30.33 -4.15 12.04
N ARG A 512 31.60 -3.87 11.74
CA ARG A 512 31.97 -3.14 10.54
C ARG A 512 32.07 -4.08 9.34
N ALA A 513 31.35 -3.78 8.28
CA ALA A 513 31.39 -4.61 7.08
C ALA A 513 32.79 -4.59 6.42
N ILE A 514 33.29 -5.77 6.07
CA ILE A 514 34.50 -5.92 5.27
C ILE A 514 34.16 -5.52 3.83
N VAL A 515 34.69 -4.40 3.35
CA VAL A 515 34.48 -3.92 1.98
C VAL A 515 35.38 -4.71 1.00
N SER A 516 36.66 -4.89 1.33
CA SER A 516 37.61 -5.65 0.54
C SER A 516 38.68 -6.25 1.44
N SER A 517 39.27 -7.39 1.03
CA SER A 517 40.45 -7.94 1.68
C SER A 517 41.70 -7.19 1.23
N PRO A 518 42.65 -6.86 2.14
CA PRO A 518 43.93 -6.24 1.77
C PRO A 518 44.91 -7.19 1.08
N LEU A 519 44.67 -8.49 1.15
CA LEU A 519 45.48 -9.50 0.45
C LEU A 519 44.65 -10.20 -0.62
N GLU A 520 45.18 -10.43 -1.79
CA GLU A 520 44.48 -11.09 -2.90
C GLU A 520 44.48 -12.63 -2.75
N LEU A 521 43.48 -13.25 -3.39
CA LEU A 521 43.33 -14.70 -3.51
C LEU A 521 42.70 -14.99 -4.89
N PRO A 522 43.37 -15.68 -5.80
CA PRO A 522 44.70 -16.38 -5.72
C PRO A 522 45.84 -15.46 -5.34
N PRO A 523 46.93 -16.01 -4.74
CA PRO A 523 48.13 -15.23 -4.45
C PRO A 523 48.87 -14.84 -5.75
N ASP A 524 49.58 -13.70 -5.75
CA ASP A 524 50.26 -13.15 -6.95
C ASP A 524 51.21 -14.13 -7.62
N ASP A 525 51.89 -14.97 -6.84
CA ASP A 525 52.83 -15.99 -7.34
C ASP A 525 52.14 -17.13 -8.11
N ALA A 526 50.82 -17.32 -7.90
CA ALA A 526 50.02 -18.30 -8.64
C ALA A 526 49.56 -17.75 -9.99
N LEU A 527 49.34 -16.45 -10.11
CA LEU A 527 48.92 -15.80 -11.36
C LEU A 527 50.03 -15.82 -12.42
N HIS A 528 51.31 -15.77 -12.01
CA HIS A 528 52.45 -15.84 -12.93
C HIS A 528 52.73 -17.24 -13.49
N LEU A 529 52.18 -18.30 -12.88
CA LEU A 529 52.34 -19.67 -13.36
C LEU A 529 51.37 -20.02 -14.51
N GLU A 530 50.21 -19.41 -14.56
CA GLU A 530 49.24 -19.57 -15.66
C GLU A 530 49.78 -18.95 -16.97
N GLU A 531 50.47 -17.80 -16.91
CA GLU A 531 51.04 -17.16 -18.12
C GLU A 531 52.20 -17.97 -18.74
N VAL A 532 52.84 -18.85 -17.97
CA VAL A 532 53.96 -19.70 -18.46
C VAL A 532 53.48 -21.04 -19.03
N GLN A 533 52.25 -21.49 -18.67
CA GLN A 533 51.67 -22.73 -19.22
C GLN A 533 50.92 -22.52 -20.55
N ASP A 534 50.48 -21.29 -20.84
CA ASP A 534 49.82 -20.92 -22.10
C ASP A 534 50.80 -20.35 -23.16
N ALA A 535 52.10 -20.26 -22.90
CA ALA A 535 53.17 -19.87 -23.84
C ALA A 535 53.98 -21.09 -24.27
#